data_d807a79b341cadff2e4f957d031b34cd
#
_entry.id   d807a79b341cadff2e4f957d031b34cd
#
_cell.length_a   1.000
_cell.length_b   1.000
_cell.length_c   1.000
_cell.angle_alpha   90.00
_cell.angle_beta   90.00
_cell.angle_gamma   90.00
#
_symmetry.space_group_name_H-M   'P 1'
#
loop_
_entity.id
_entity.type
_entity.pdbx_description
1 polymer ?
#
loop_
_entity_poly.entity_id
_entity_poly.type
_entity_poly.pdbx_seq_one_letter_code
_entity_poly.pdbx_strand_id
1 'polypeptide(L)'
;MLASATLLLSGMWLLTDSLAANLLFLAILIYGAWYLSTRQRVALNTILTAMTVIVIGYSSFATIVIRSTANTPMNENNPSNPFALLYYLNREQYGQRPLFSGPYYNAPVTDYTKGKPTYNPVDGKYIITNRATEREYDERFVTFLPRMWSDSPDHRRVYEEYAGSGGKAVSVTDPQTGEPTTLRVPTFGQNLKFMFRYQFGVMYFRYFMWNFSGRQNDIQHL
;
A
#
# COMPACT_ATOMS: atom_id res chain seq x y z
N MET A 1 -25.29 -7.22 -17.83
CA MET A 1 -25.24 -5.87 -18.41
C MET A 1 -25.77 -4.79 -17.50
N LEU A 2 -27.03 -4.85 -17.03
CA LEU A 2 -27.59 -3.83 -16.13
C LEU A 2 -26.82 -3.69 -14.80
N ALA A 3 -26.37 -4.80 -14.19
CA ALA A 3 -25.65 -4.77 -12.91
C ALA A 3 -24.25 -4.11 -12.97
N SER A 4 -23.53 -4.26 -14.08
CA SER A 4 -22.23 -3.60 -14.26
C SER A 4 -22.37 -2.11 -14.54
N ALA A 5 -23.44 -1.71 -15.26
CA ALA A 5 -23.75 -0.31 -15.49
C ALA A 5 -24.20 0.39 -14.19
N THR A 6 -24.99 -0.28 -13.34
CA THR A 6 -25.41 0.27 -12.04
C THR A 6 -24.25 0.43 -11.06
N LEU A 7 -23.27 -0.48 -11.06
CA LEU A 7 -22.06 -0.38 -10.23
C LEU A 7 -21.16 0.78 -10.67
N LEU A 8 -20.98 0.98 -11.98
CA LEU A 8 -20.24 2.12 -12.51
C LEU A 8 -20.93 3.45 -12.19
N LEU A 9 -22.25 3.49 -12.28
CA LEU A 9 -23.06 4.67 -11.97
C LEU A 9 -23.04 5.00 -10.48
N SER A 10 -23.10 3.99 -9.60
CA SER A 10 -23.03 4.21 -8.14
C SER A 10 -21.63 4.69 -7.72
N GLY A 11 -20.57 4.16 -8.32
CA GLY A 11 -19.19 4.62 -8.05
C GLY A 11 -18.95 6.08 -8.45
N MET A 12 -19.61 6.55 -9.52
CA MET A 12 -19.49 7.93 -9.97
C MET A 12 -20.26 8.94 -9.13
N TRP A 13 -21.40 8.56 -8.62
CA TRP A 13 -22.16 9.41 -7.71
C TRP A 13 -21.40 9.71 -6.40
N LEU A 14 -20.48 8.82 -6.02
CA LEU A 14 -19.56 9.03 -4.90
C LEU A 14 -18.39 9.97 -5.23
N LEU A 15 -18.08 10.19 -6.51
CA LEU A 15 -16.93 10.99 -6.94
C LEU A 15 -17.27 12.42 -7.32
N THR A 16 -18.51 12.70 -7.70
CA THR A 16 -18.93 14.05 -8.13
C THR A 16 -20.33 14.41 -7.64
N ASP A 17 -20.42 15.50 -6.87
CA ASP A 17 -21.70 16.06 -6.43
C ASP A 17 -22.46 16.81 -7.57
N SER A 18 -21.90 16.84 -8.78
CA SER A 18 -22.47 17.55 -9.91
C SER A 18 -23.37 16.64 -10.76
N LEU A 19 -24.68 16.89 -10.73
CA LEU A 19 -25.67 16.19 -11.55
C LEU A 19 -25.35 16.29 -13.05
N ALA A 20 -24.85 17.44 -13.51
CA ALA A 20 -24.47 17.67 -14.90
C ALA A 20 -23.30 16.78 -15.34
N ALA A 21 -22.26 16.63 -14.48
CA ALA A 21 -21.13 15.75 -14.76
C ALA A 21 -21.55 14.29 -14.83
N ASN A 22 -22.46 13.85 -13.97
CA ASN A 22 -23.00 12.49 -13.96
C ASN A 22 -23.82 12.19 -15.22
N LEU A 23 -24.65 13.13 -15.67
CA LEU A 23 -25.43 12.99 -16.92
C LEU A 23 -24.53 12.97 -18.15
N LEU A 24 -23.50 13.80 -18.21
CA LEU A 24 -22.54 13.83 -19.31
C LEU A 24 -21.77 12.51 -19.42
N PHE A 25 -21.34 11.99 -18.31
CA PHE A 25 -20.66 10.67 -18.30
C PHE A 25 -21.60 9.53 -18.69
N LEU A 26 -22.83 9.53 -18.21
CA LEU A 26 -23.84 8.56 -18.63
C LEU A 26 -24.05 8.61 -20.14
N ALA A 27 -24.14 9.82 -20.72
CA ALA A 27 -24.25 9.99 -22.16
C ALA A 27 -23.03 9.44 -22.91
N ILE A 28 -21.82 9.68 -22.42
CA ILE A 28 -20.57 9.12 -22.98
C ILE A 28 -20.58 7.60 -22.92
N LEU A 29 -21.01 6.99 -21.80
CA LEU A 29 -21.10 5.54 -21.66
C LEU A 29 -22.12 4.92 -22.65
N ILE A 30 -23.30 5.53 -22.76
CA ILE A 30 -24.36 5.09 -23.69
C ILE A 30 -23.85 5.20 -25.13
N TYR A 31 -23.26 6.33 -25.50
CA TYR A 31 -22.70 6.54 -26.83
C TYR A 31 -21.57 5.57 -27.15
N GLY A 32 -20.65 5.36 -26.20
CA GLY A 32 -19.54 4.40 -26.34
C GLY A 32 -20.05 2.95 -26.51
N ALA A 33 -21.04 2.56 -25.71
CA ALA A 33 -21.66 1.24 -25.82
C ALA A 33 -22.38 1.05 -27.15
N TRP A 34 -23.10 2.09 -27.61
CA TRP A 34 -23.76 2.07 -28.94
C TRP A 34 -22.73 1.99 -30.09
N TYR A 35 -21.68 2.82 -30.03
CA TYR A 35 -20.62 2.82 -31.03
C TYR A 35 -19.88 1.46 -31.10
N LEU A 36 -19.51 0.89 -29.98
CA LEU A 36 -18.86 -0.43 -29.90
C LEU A 36 -19.80 -1.55 -30.38
N SER A 37 -21.09 -1.47 -30.05
CA SER A 37 -22.09 -2.44 -30.47
C SER A 37 -22.30 -2.46 -32.00
N THR A 38 -22.21 -1.29 -32.63
CA THR A 38 -22.42 -1.17 -34.10
C THR A 38 -21.17 -1.41 -34.91
N ARG A 39 -19.99 -1.04 -34.39
CA ARG A 39 -18.74 -1.08 -35.14
C ARG A 39 -17.76 -2.18 -34.70
N GLN A 40 -17.75 -2.53 -33.43
CA GLN A 40 -16.75 -3.46 -32.87
C GLN A 40 -17.38 -4.40 -31.83
N ARG A 41 -18.26 -5.28 -32.27
CA ARG A 41 -18.97 -6.25 -31.37
C ARG A 41 -18.02 -7.12 -30.54
N VAL A 42 -16.88 -7.52 -31.13
CA VAL A 42 -15.88 -8.35 -30.43
C VAL A 42 -15.27 -7.56 -29.25
N ALA A 43 -14.87 -6.32 -29.48
CA ALA A 43 -14.31 -5.47 -28.43
C ALA A 43 -15.32 -5.22 -27.29
N LEU A 44 -16.58 -4.93 -27.63
CA LEU A 44 -17.64 -4.77 -26.63
C LEU A 44 -17.83 -6.04 -25.80
N ASN A 45 -17.89 -7.20 -26.44
CA ASN A 45 -18.06 -8.47 -25.74
C ASN A 45 -16.86 -8.76 -24.81
N THR A 46 -15.64 -8.52 -25.28
CA THR A 46 -14.42 -8.68 -24.47
C THR A 46 -14.42 -7.76 -23.24
N ILE A 47 -14.76 -6.47 -23.43
CA ILE A 47 -14.84 -5.51 -22.33
C ILE A 47 -15.91 -5.95 -21.32
N LEU A 48 -17.10 -6.31 -21.78
CA LEU A 48 -18.19 -6.72 -20.88
C LEU A 48 -17.85 -8.01 -20.12
N THR A 49 -17.22 -8.98 -20.80
CA THR A 49 -16.77 -10.21 -20.14
C THR A 49 -15.70 -9.92 -19.10
N ALA A 50 -14.69 -9.12 -19.44
CA ALA A 50 -13.66 -8.71 -18.51
C ALA A 50 -14.24 -8.00 -17.29
N MET A 51 -15.15 -7.04 -17.48
CA MET A 51 -15.83 -6.34 -16.38
C MET A 51 -16.65 -7.31 -15.52
N THR A 52 -17.36 -8.27 -16.14
CA THR A 52 -18.13 -9.27 -15.39
C THR A 52 -17.23 -10.13 -14.51
N VAL A 53 -16.10 -10.60 -15.03
CA VAL A 53 -15.11 -11.38 -14.28
C VAL A 53 -14.53 -10.57 -13.14
N ILE A 54 -14.20 -9.29 -13.36
CA ILE A 54 -13.71 -8.39 -12.32
C ILE A 54 -14.77 -8.23 -11.22
N VAL A 55 -16.03 -7.98 -11.57
CA VAL A 55 -17.12 -7.83 -10.58
C VAL A 55 -17.32 -9.11 -9.78
N ILE A 56 -17.29 -10.28 -10.42
CA ILE A 56 -17.35 -11.57 -9.71
C ILE A 56 -16.16 -11.71 -8.74
N GLY A 57 -14.94 -11.38 -9.18
CA GLY A 57 -13.75 -11.40 -8.32
C GLY A 57 -13.88 -10.49 -7.11
N TYR A 58 -14.28 -9.25 -7.33
CA TYR A 58 -14.47 -8.27 -6.24
C TYR A 58 -15.66 -8.58 -5.34
N SER A 59 -16.66 -9.33 -5.80
CA SER A 59 -17.78 -9.75 -4.94
C SER A 59 -17.35 -10.60 -3.74
N SER A 60 -16.17 -11.23 -3.81
CA SER A 60 -15.55 -11.93 -2.69
C SER A 60 -15.31 -11.02 -1.47
N PHE A 61 -15.04 -9.73 -1.67
CA PHE A 61 -14.91 -8.77 -0.56
C PHE A 61 -16.24 -8.54 0.18
N ALA A 62 -17.37 -8.64 -0.51
CA ALA A 62 -18.68 -8.57 0.14
C ALA A 62 -18.88 -9.71 1.13
N THR A 63 -18.36 -10.90 0.85
CA THR A 63 -18.44 -12.04 1.79
C THR A 63 -17.66 -11.80 3.07
N ILE A 64 -16.57 -11.02 3.03
CA ILE A 64 -15.80 -10.63 4.23
C ILE A 64 -16.68 -9.80 5.15
N VAL A 65 -17.37 -8.79 4.62
CA VAL A 65 -18.26 -7.91 5.39
C VAL A 65 -19.43 -8.72 5.98
N ILE A 66 -20.09 -9.55 5.15
CA ILE A 66 -21.21 -10.40 5.60
C ILE A 66 -20.79 -11.34 6.73
N ARG A 67 -19.63 -11.97 6.60
CA ARG A 67 -19.12 -12.86 7.67
C ARG A 67 -18.71 -12.10 8.92
N SER A 68 -18.16 -10.92 8.78
CA SER A 68 -17.79 -10.07 9.91
C SER A 68 -19.03 -9.61 10.70
N THR A 69 -20.12 -9.24 10.03
CA THR A 69 -21.39 -8.85 10.70
C THR A 69 -22.06 -10.01 11.42
N ALA A 70 -21.75 -11.26 11.06
CA ALA A 70 -22.25 -12.45 11.77
C ALA A 70 -21.53 -12.73 13.10
N ASN A 71 -20.58 -11.90 13.54
CA ASN A 71 -19.83 -12.00 14.79
C ASN A 71 -19.25 -13.40 15.04
N THR A 72 -18.51 -13.91 14.06
CA THR A 72 -17.81 -15.19 14.17
C THR A 72 -16.75 -15.16 15.28
N PRO A 73 -16.43 -16.30 15.95
CA PRO A 73 -15.46 -16.35 17.05
C PRO A 73 -14.08 -15.76 16.72
N MET A 74 -13.65 -15.84 15.46
CA MET A 74 -12.43 -15.22 14.96
C MET A 74 -12.77 -14.12 13.97
N ASN A 75 -13.05 -12.93 14.47
CA ASN A 75 -13.35 -11.73 13.68
C ASN A 75 -12.25 -10.68 13.89
N GLU A 76 -11.07 -10.98 13.42
CA GLU A 76 -9.90 -10.09 13.51
C GLU A 76 -10.13 -8.84 12.64
N ASN A 77 -9.80 -7.66 13.19
CA ASN A 77 -10.03 -6.34 12.59
C ASN A 77 -11.49 -5.96 12.32
N ASN A 78 -12.46 -6.81 12.60
CA ASN A 78 -13.90 -6.56 12.49
C ASN A 78 -14.30 -5.69 11.27
N PRO A 79 -14.08 -6.14 10.02
CA PRO A 79 -14.37 -5.37 8.80
C PRO A 79 -15.87 -5.32 8.49
N SER A 80 -16.68 -4.94 9.48
CA SER A 80 -18.15 -4.93 9.41
C SER A 80 -18.73 -3.67 8.76
N ASN A 81 -17.91 -2.65 8.55
CA ASN A 81 -18.32 -1.40 7.92
C ASN A 81 -17.31 -0.97 6.85
N PRO A 82 -17.67 -0.03 5.93
CA PRO A 82 -16.82 0.36 4.80
C PRO A 82 -15.43 0.87 5.21
N PHE A 83 -15.32 1.60 6.31
CA PHE A 83 -14.02 2.12 6.76
C PHE A 83 -13.15 1.02 7.37
N ALA A 84 -13.73 0.15 8.21
CA ALA A 84 -13.00 -1.00 8.75
C ALA A 84 -12.57 -1.97 7.63
N LEU A 85 -13.41 -2.17 6.61
CA LEU A 85 -13.04 -2.93 5.43
C LEU A 85 -11.87 -2.28 4.68
N LEU A 86 -11.89 -0.95 4.51
CA LEU A 86 -10.81 -0.22 3.86
C LEU A 86 -9.49 -0.36 4.62
N TYR A 87 -9.51 -0.22 5.95
CA TYR A 87 -8.32 -0.42 6.80
C TYR A 87 -7.79 -1.84 6.71
N TYR A 88 -8.68 -2.83 6.70
CA TYR A 88 -8.32 -4.23 6.50
C TYR A 88 -7.67 -4.47 5.14
N LEU A 89 -8.25 -3.97 4.05
CA LEU A 89 -7.71 -4.11 2.68
C LEU A 89 -6.38 -3.38 2.50
N ASN A 90 -6.24 -2.18 3.08
CA ASN A 90 -5.00 -1.42 3.08
C ASN A 90 -3.92 -2.03 3.99
N ARG A 91 -4.27 -3.05 4.78
CA ARG A 91 -3.35 -3.72 5.71
C ARG A 91 -2.72 -2.75 6.71
N GLU A 92 -3.46 -1.74 7.17
CA GLU A 92 -2.95 -0.66 8.03
C GLU A 92 -2.42 -1.17 9.37
N GLN A 93 -2.91 -2.32 9.85
CA GLN A 93 -2.41 -3.00 11.04
C GLN A 93 -0.93 -3.40 10.97
N TYR A 94 -0.37 -3.57 9.76
CA TYR A 94 1.02 -3.96 9.58
C TYR A 94 1.97 -2.75 9.43
N GLY A 95 1.46 -1.55 9.60
CA GLY A 95 2.19 -0.31 9.40
C GLY A 95 2.42 0.04 7.92
N GLN A 96 2.91 1.25 7.72
CA GLN A 96 3.19 1.74 6.37
C GLN A 96 4.64 1.42 5.99
N ARG A 97 4.83 0.94 4.77
CA ARG A 97 6.15 0.72 4.18
C ARG A 97 6.32 1.67 3.00
N PRO A 98 7.36 2.50 2.99
CA PRO A 98 7.61 3.40 1.88
C PRO A 98 7.96 2.60 0.62
N LEU A 99 7.23 2.82 -0.48
CA LEU A 99 7.43 2.11 -1.74
C LEU A 99 8.32 2.90 -2.71
N PHE A 100 7.92 4.13 -3.02
CA PHE A 100 8.59 4.96 -4.03
C PHE A 100 9.50 6.02 -3.42
N SER A 101 9.10 6.64 -2.31
CA SER A 101 9.90 7.64 -1.62
C SER A 101 9.80 7.40 -0.12
N GLY A 102 10.91 7.55 0.59
CA GLY A 102 10.92 7.41 2.03
C GLY A 102 12.33 7.49 2.63
N PRO A 103 12.41 7.49 3.97
CA PRO A 103 13.65 7.67 4.70
C PRO A 103 14.54 6.43 4.65
N TYR A 104 15.83 6.63 4.86
CA TYR A 104 16.74 5.58 5.27
C TYR A 104 16.56 5.25 6.77
N TYR A 105 17.01 4.08 7.18
CA TYR A 105 16.86 3.54 8.54
C TYR A 105 17.43 4.42 9.67
N ASN A 106 18.31 5.34 9.35
CA ASN A 106 18.95 6.24 10.31
C ASN A 106 18.53 7.71 10.11
N ALA A 107 17.42 7.95 9.42
CA ALA A 107 16.90 9.28 9.21
C ALA A 107 16.39 9.89 10.52
N PRO A 108 16.88 11.08 10.92
CA PRO A 108 16.33 11.78 12.07
C PRO A 108 14.91 12.28 11.78
N VAL A 109 14.04 12.17 12.77
CA VAL A 109 12.69 12.75 12.72
C VAL A 109 12.81 14.25 13.00
N THR A 110 12.33 15.08 12.09
CA THR A 110 12.35 16.54 12.21
C THR A 110 11.07 17.10 12.79
N ASP A 111 9.92 16.51 12.43
CA ASP A 111 8.62 16.96 12.92
C ASP A 111 7.60 15.81 12.89
N TYR A 112 6.43 16.09 13.45
CA TYR A 112 5.28 15.16 13.48
C TYR A 112 4.05 15.85 12.93
N THR A 113 3.53 15.33 11.82
CA THR A 113 2.29 15.83 11.20
C THR A 113 1.10 14.95 11.52
N LYS A 114 -0.10 15.56 11.44
CA LYS A 114 -1.36 14.82 11.59
C LYS A 114 -1.66 14.05 10.31
N GLY A 115 -1.53 12.75 10.36
CA GLY A 115 -1.84 11.86 9.27
C GLY A 115 -3.35 11.58 9.13
N LYS A 116 -3.66 10.47 8.46
CA LYS A 116 -5.04 10.11 8.10
C LYS A 116 -5.92 9.90 9.33
N PRO A 117 -7.16 10.41 9.31
CA PRO A 117 -8.12 10.18 10.37
C PRO A 117 -8.67 8.74 10.33
N THR A 118 -8.89 8.16 11.50
CA THR A 118 -9.60 6.88 11.66
C THR A 118 -11.05 7.16 12.02
N TYR A 119 -11.99 6.58 11.26
CA TYR A 119 -13.43 6.76 11.44
C TYR A 119 -14.04 5.52 12.07
N ASN A 120 -14.80 5.72 13.15
CA ASN A 120 -15.62 4.67 13.76
C ASN A 120 -17.09 5.10 13.84
N PRO A 121 -18.03 4.15 13.67
CA PRO A 121 -19.44 4.44 13.82
C PRO A 121 -19.79 4.60 15.31
N VAL A 122 -20.41 5.72 15.66
CA VAL A 122 -20.97 6.01 17.00
C VAL A 122 -22.33 6.63 16.80
N ASP A 123 -23.36 6.07 17.39
CA ASP A 123 -24.76 6.53 17.32
C ASP A 123 -25.26 6.81 15.90
N GLY A 124 -24.90 5.90 14.96
CA GLY A 124 -25.32 6.02 13.55
C GLY A 124 -24.58 7.07 12.72
N LYS A 125 -23.56 7.70 13.28
CA LYS A 125 -22.69 8.66 12.57
C LYS A 125 -21.24 8.21 12.63
N TYR A 126 -20.47 8.50 11.57
CA TYR A 126 -19.03 8.29 11.60
C TYR A 126 -18.32 9.48 12.23
N ILE A 127 -17.61 9.23 13.32
CA ILE A 127 -16.79 10.24 14.01
C ILE A 127 -15.31 9.89 13.89
N ILE A 128 -14.45 10.92 13.89
CA ILE A 128 -13.01 10.73 13.94
C ILE A 128 -12.63 10.36 15.37
N THR A 129 -12.20 9.12 15.58
CA THR A 129 -11.79 8.61 16.90
C THR A 129 -10.29 8.74 17.14
N ASN A 130 -9.49 8.67 16.08
CA ASN A 130 -8.05 8.78 16.18
C ASN A 130 -7.49 9.42 14.90
N ARG A 131 -6.26 9.95 14.99
CA ARG A 131 -5.45 10.34 13.83
C ARG A 131 -4.07 9.71 13.96
N ALA A 132 -3.63 9.05 12.93
CA ALA A 132 -2.25 8.60 12.86
C ALA A 132 -1.31 9.81 12.99
N THR A 133 -0.16 9.62 13.62
CA THR A 133 0.92 10.61 13.61
C THR A 133 1.92 10.17 12.55
N GLU A 134 2.13 11.01 11.56
CA GLU A 134 3.13 10.77 10.52
C GLU A 134 4.42 11.50 10.90
N ARG A 135 5.55 10.81 10.76
CA ARG A 135 6.87 11.35 11.05
C ARG A 135 7.40 12.05 9.81
N GLU A 136 7.85 13.29 9.96
CA GLU A 136 8.61 13.97 8.94
C GLU A 136 10.10 13.75 9.15
N TYR A 137 10.81 13.50 8.07
CA TYR A 137 12.23 13.18 8.09
C TYR A 137 13.03 14.23 7.34
N ASP A 138 14.29 14.42 7.74
CA ASP A 138 15.21 15.29 7.03
C ASP A 138 15.36 14.83 5.56
N GLU A 139 15.12 15.75 4.61
CA GLU A 139 15.14 15.47 3.16
C GLU A 139 16.47 14.87 2.68
N ARG A 140 17.57 15.17 3.35
CA ARG A 140 18.89 14.61 3.04
C ARG A 140 18.98 13.11 3.24
N PHE A 141 18.05 12.53 4.03
CA PHE A 141 17.93 11.09 4.31
C PHE A 141 16.79 10.42 3.57
N VAL A 142 16.07 11.15 2.71
CA VAL A 142 14.99 10.60 1.89
C VAL A 142 15.55 10.15 0.55
N THR A 143 15.10 8.98 0.08
CA THR A 143 15.54 8.40 -1.19
C THR A 143 14.39 7.86 -2.02
N PHE A 144 14.64 7.71 -3.31
CA PHE A 144 13.76 6.98 -4.21
C PHE A 144 13.93 5.47 -4.00
N LEU A 145 12.83 4.72 -4.04
CA LEU A 145 12.80 3.26 -3.80
C LEU A 145 13.54 2.86 -2.52
N PRO A 146 13.12 3.34 -1.33
CA PRO A 146 13.81 3.04 -0.08
C PRO A 146 13.70 1.54 0.26
N ARG A 147 14.84 0.85 0.25
CA ARG A 147 14.92 -0.57 0.62
C ARG A 147 15.49 -0.77 2.00
N MET A 148 16.27 0.22 2.47
CA MET A 148 16.92 0.25 3.78
C MET A 148 16.24 1.29 4.67
N TRP A 149 14.93 1.12 4.95
CA TRP A 149 14.10 2.11 5.63
C TRP A 149 13.80 1.80 7.10
N SER A 150 13.87 0.54 7.49
CA SER A 150 13.48 0.11 8.84
C SER A 150 14.57 0.43 9.87
N ASP A 151 14.18 1.06 10.97
CA ASP A 151 15.03 1.45 12.08
C ASP A 151 15.31 0.32 13.09
N SER A 152 14.73 -0.87 12.90
CA SER A 152 14.96 -2.03 13.76
C SER A 152 16.45 -2.43 13.80
N PRO A 153 17.02 -2.69 14.98
CA PRO A 153 18.42 -3.10 15.13
C PRO A 153 18.79 -4.34 14.30
N ASP A 154 17.91 -5.32 14.23
CA ASP A 154 18.13 -6.54 13.44
C ASP A 154 18.20 -6.24 11.95
N HIS A 155 17.33 -5.36 11.45
CA HIS A 155 17.38 -4.95 10.05
C HIS A 155 18.63 -4.12 9.73
N ARG A 156 19.10 -3.27 10.64
CA ARG A 156 20.34 -2.50 10.46
C ARG A 156 21.54 -3.41 10.25
N ARG A 157 21.66 -4.47 11.04
CA ARG A 157 22.73 -5.45 10.89
C ARG A 157 22.71 -6.12 9.50
N VAL A 158 21.53 -6.50 9.02
CA VAL A 158 21.36 -7.07 7.69
C VAL A 158 21.71 -6.05 6.59
N TYR A 159 21.38 -4.76 6.78
CA TYR A 159 21.77 -3.72 5.82
C TYR A 159 23.29 -3.57 5.72
N GLU A 160 23.98 -3.55 6.87
CA GLU A 160 25.45 -3.46 6.92
C GLU A 160 26.13 -4.67 6.28
N GLU A 161 25.62 -5.86 6.52
CA GLU A 161 26.13 -7.11 5.97
C GLU A 161 26.03 -7.14 4.42
N TYR A 162 24.87 -6.80 3.87
CA TYR A 162 24.62 -6.94 2.43
C TYR A 162 24.95 -5.72 1.60
N ALA A 163 24.80 -4.52 2.15
CA ALA A 163 25.10 -3.26 1.45
C ALA A 163 26.46 -2.70 1.83
N GLY A 164 26.93 -2.99 3.03
CA GLY A 164 28.14 -2.44 3.63
C GLY A 164 27.85 -1.22 4.53
N SER A 165 28.73 -0.96 5.50
CA SER A 165 28.63 0.11 6.49
C SER A 165 29.05 1.51 6.00
N GLY A 166 29.30 1.67 4.70
CA GLY A 166 29.68 2.95 4.09
C GLY A 166 28.51 3.94 4.04
N GLY A 167 28.78 5.15 3.56
CA GLY A 167 27.77 6.18 3.38
C GLY A 167 28.38 7.58 3.35
N LYS A 168 27.57 8.58 3.00
CA LYS A 168 27.98 10.00 3.04
C LYS A 168 27.80 10.53 4.47
N ALA A 169 28.86 11.09 5.06
CA ALA A 169 28.76 11.75 6.35
C ALA A 169 27.94 13.06 6.23
N VAL A 170 26.91 13.19 7.05
CA VAL A 170 26.04 14.36 7.13
C VAL A 170 25.95 14.80 8.58
N SER A 171 26.26 16.07 8.85
CA SER A 171 26.08 16.66 10.17
C SER A 171 24.62 17.02 10.38
N VAL A 172 24.05 16.56 11.48
CA VAL A 172 22.67 16.81 11.90
C VAL A 172 22.69 17.28 13.34
N THR A 173 21.86 18.26 13.66
CA THR A 173 21.66 18.68 15.04
C THR A 173 20.66 17.73 15.70
N ASP A 174 21.04 17.11 16.80
CA ASP A 174 20.14 16.26 17.59
C ASP A 174 19.01 17.12 18.16
N PRO A 175 17.73 16.81 17.87
CA PRO A 175 16.60 17.59 18.37
C PRO A 175 16.48 17.58 19.91
N GLN A 176 17.04 16.60 20.59
CA GLN A 176 16.94 16.45 22.04
C GLN A 176 18.07 17.15 22.80
N THR A 177 19.31 17.07 22.29
CA THR A 177 20.48 17.60 22.95
C THR A 177 20.96 18.92 22.37
N GLY A 178 20.57 19.27 21.15
CA GLY A 178 21.05 20.44 20.40
C GLY A 178 22.49 20.31 19.90
N GLU A 179 23.14 19.17 20.12
CA GLU A 179 24.51 18.94 19.70
C GLU A 179 24.63 18.46 18.24
N PRO A 180 25.66 18.88 17.51
CA PRO A 180 25.90 18.42 16.17
C PRO A 180 26.42 16.98 16.20
N THR A 181 25.64 16.05 15.65
CA THR A 181 26.01 14.64 15.50
C THR A 181 26.22 14.31 14.00
N THR A 182 27.26 13.55 13.69
CA THR A 182 27.51 13.12 12.32
C THR A 182 26.90 11.74 12.07
N LEU A 183 25.91 11.68 11.20
CA LEU A 183 25.29 10.43 10.76
C LEU A 183 25.79 10.06 9.35
N ARG A 184 25.88 8.77 9.08
CA ARG A 184 26.25 8.26 7.75
C ARG A 184 25.00 7.89 6.95
N VAL A 185 24.66 8.68 5.95
CA VAL A 185 23.53 8.42 5.03
C VAL A 185 23.96 7.37 4.01
N PRO A 186 23.26 6.24 3.89
CA PRO A 186 23.53 5.26 2.86
C PRO A 186 23.43 5.89 1.46
N THR A 187 24.27 5.47 0.55
CA THR A 187 24.20 5.91 -0.84
C THR A 187 23.10 5.15 -1.58
N PHE A 188 22.57 5.74 -2.65
CA PHE A 188 21.62 5.05 -3.52
C PHE A 188 22.18 3.75 -4.10
N GLY A 189 23.47 3.70 -4.39
CA GLY A 189 24.16 2.47 -4.83
C GLY A 189 24.12 1.36 -3.78
N GLN A 190 24.28 1.69 -2.48
CA GLN A 190 24.13 0.72 -1.39
C GLN A 190 22.68 0.24 -1.27
N ASN A 191 21.71 1.13 -1.41
CA ASN A 191 20.29 0.79 -1.42
C ASN A 191 19.94 -0.20 -2.53
N LEU A 192 20.45 0.02 -3.76
CA LEU A 192 20.29 -0.92 -4.88
C LEU A 192 21.05 -2.23 -4.64
N LYS A 193 22.29 -2.16 -4.10
CA LYS A 193 23.06 -3.36 -3.77
C LYS A 193 22.32 -4.25 -2.78
N PHE A 194 21.69 -3.66 -1.75
CA PHE A 194 20.84 -4.39 -0.81
C PHE A 194 19.64 -5.03 -1.53
N MET A 195 18.94 -4.28 -2.39
CA MET A 195 17.81 -4.79 -3.15
C MET A 195 18.20 -6.02 -3.98
N PHE A 196 19.29 -5.96 -4.73
CA PHE A 196 19.67 -7.07 -5.60
C PHE A 196 20.28 -8.26 -4.83
N ARG A 197 21.16 -8.02 -3.87
CA ARG A 197 21.83 -9.11 -3.15
C ARG A 197 20.92 -9.79 -2.14
N TYR A 198 20.19 -9.00 -1.33
CA TYR A 198 19.36 -9.56 -0.26
C TYR A 198 17.92 -9.82 -0.74
N GLN A 199 17.21 -8.81 -1.23
CA GLN A 199 15.80 -8.98 -1.53
C GLN A 199 15.58 -9.90 -2.74
N PHE A 200 16.31 -9.72 -3.83
CA PHE A 200 16.22 -10.62 -4.97
C PHE A 200 17.01 -11.91 -4.76
N GLY A 201 18.27 -11.83 -4.34
CA GLY A 201 19.13 -13.00 -4.18
C GLY A 201 18.64 -13.95 -3.09
N VAL A 202 18.63 -13.47 -1.84
CA VAL A 202 18.32 -14.31 -0.68
C VAL A 202 16.82 -14.50 -0.49
N MET A 203 16.03 -13.40 -0.54
CA MET A 203 14.59 -13.54 -0.24
C MET A 203 13.79 -14.11 -1.41
N TYR A 204 13.97 -13.60 -2.62
CA TYR A 204 13.14 -14.02 -3.76
C TYR A 204 13.67 -15.29 -4.43
N PHE A 205 14.89 -15.27 -4.97
CA PHE A 205 15.42 -16.39 -5.74
C PHE A 205 15.65 -17.64 -4.89
N ARG A 206 16.05 -17.49 -3.64
CA ARG A 206 16.17 -18.65 -2.73
C ARG A 206 14.82 -19.32 -2.52
N TYR A 207 13.76 -18.59 -2.23
CA TYR A 207 12.41 -19.14 -2.10
C TYR A 207 11.89 -19.74 -3.41
N PHE A 208 12.14 -19.06 -4.53
CA PHE A 208 11.80 -19.59 -5.85
C PHE A 208 12.49 -20.94 -6.10
N MET A 209 13.78 -21.02 -5.86
CA MET A 209 14.55 -22.25 -6.07
C MET A 209 14.14 -23.39 -5.14
N TRP A 210 13.64 -23.12 -3.96
CA TRP A 210 13.13 -24.20 -3.07
C TRP A 210 11.98 -24.98 -3.68
N ASN A 211 11.20 -24.39 -4.60
CA ASN A 211 10.16 -25.11 -5.32
C ASN A 211 10.71 -26.11 -6.35
N PHE A 212 11.95 -25.94 -6.81
CA PHE A 212 12.56 -26.77 -7.86
C PHE A 212 13.69 -27.65 -7.36
N SER A 213 14.51 -27.13 -6.44
CA SER A 213 15.72 -27.82 -5.95
C SER A 213 15.52 -28.50 -4.60
N GLY A 214 14.36 -28.33 -4.00
CA GLY A 214 14.11 -28.78 -2.63
C GLY A 214 14.77 -27.89 -1.59
N ARG A 215 14.30 -28.02 -0.33
CA ARG A 215 14.79 -27.26 0.81
C ARG A 215 15.84 -28.08 1.55
N GLN A 216 17.06 -27.59 1.64
CA GLN A 216 18.14 -28.31 2.26
C GLN A 216 18.09 -28.20 3.79
N ASN A 217 17.83 -27.03 4.34
CA ASN A 217 17.62 -26.79 5.77
C ASN A 217 16.85 -25.48 6.01
N ASP A 218 16.48 -25.21 7.28
CA ASP A 218 15.74 -24.01 7.70
C ASP A 218 16.65 -22.85 8.12
N ILE A 219 17.95 -23.07 8.20
CA ILE A 219 18.90 -22.08 8.67
C ILE A 219 19.33 -21.23 7.49
N GLN A 220 19.17 -19.92 7.62
CA GLN A 220 19.65 -18.98 6.60
C GLN A 220 21.17 -18.99 6.58
N HIS A 221 21.75 -19.07 5.38
CA HIS A 221 23.21 -19.01 5.13
C HIS A 221 24.03 -20.27 5.46
N LEU A 222 23.39 -21.42 5.63
CA LEU A 222 24.06 -22.73 5.65
C LEU A 222 23.70 -23.55 4.42
#